data_97d3a7da82415348cbdb8759c24820ff
#
_entry.id   97d3a7da82415348cbdb8759c24820ff
#
_cell.length_a   1.000
_cell.length_b   1.000
_cell.length_c   1.000
_cell.angle_alpha   90.00
_cell.angle_beta   90.00
_cell.angle_gamma   90.00
#
_symmetry.space_group_name_H-M   'P 1'
#
loop_
_entity.id
_entity.type
_entity.pdbx_description
1 polymer ?
#
loop_
_entity_poly.entity_id
_entity_poly.type
_entity_poly.pdbx_seq_one_letter_code
_entity_poly.pdbx_strand_id
1 'polypeptide(L)'
;MRLIEKIEQAKRMADAMANCTIEKHKKFVWNHSFQSDLKKIVNNDLMQNNPDDLFEEYIEYFKGKELPTKRIDKDTVFYRGRIGNEVIYGAEDDYNKSFILPYYQKEIESPPPIYTKGARFNRQGISYLYLADTIETCLAEVHLQMGQNCSIGEFKCKQQIEVIDLTKFRNDVEMKTWFEILTQPVHDRTEHIYNITRFLADVFKRINGNGIYFESVQAEGYNIVCFKPSLFQLVEFSEKIYSATKIKYSYEQVEDSIREYSKMKKEKYINSYNEDEEEKNIMKFEYLYKWIKNERALINNEKI
;
A
#
# COMPACT_ATOMS: atom_id res chain seq x y z
N MET A 1 3.67 14.18 14.09
CA MET A 1 4.67 13.12 14.28
C MET A 1 6.05 13.72 14.05
N ARG A 2 6.92 13.69 15.04
CA ARG A 2 8.24 14.32 14.97
C ARG A 2 9.14 13.54 14.00
N LEU A 3 10.07 14.22 13.35
CA LEU A 3 11.06 13.64 12.42
C LEU A 3 11.75 12.38 13.00
N ILE A 4 11.98 12.39 14.31
CA ILE A 4 12.54 11.27 15.07
C ILE A 4 11.68 10.00 14.98
N GLU A 5 10.36 10.10 15.05
CA GLU A 5 9.44 8.95 14.96
C GLU A 5 9.41 8.34 13.54
N LYS A 6 9.59 9.19 12.52
CA LYS A 6 9.72 8.72 11.12
C LYS A 6 11.02 7.98 10.88
N ILE A 7 12.10 8.47 11.46
CA ILE A 7 13.43 7.83 11.39
C ILE A 7 13.42 6.50 12.16
N GLU A 8 12.76 6.44 13.32
CA GLU A 8 12.63 5.20 14.08
C GLU A 8 11.74 4.17 13.40
N GLN A 9 10.69 4.58 12.71
CA GLN A 9 9.82 3.68 11.96
C GLN A 9 10.54 3.14 10.71
N ALA A 10 11.27 3.98 9.99
CA ALA A 10 12.14 3.53 8.89
C ALA A 10 13.26 2.61 9.40
N LYS A 11 13.80 2.87 10.58
CA LYS A 11 14.77 2.01 11.27
C LYS A 11 14.17 0.66 11.65
N ARG A 12 12.94 0.62 12.20
CA ARG A 12 12.25 -0.65 12.55
C ARG A 12 11.91 -1.47 11.31
N MET A 13 11.54 -0.83 10.20
CA MET A 13 11.36 -1.54 8.92
C MET A 13 12.69 -2.10 8.43
N ALA A 14 13.78 -1.31 8.47
CA ALA A 14 15.11 -1.77 8.10
C ALA A 14 15.61 -2.89 9.05
N ASP A 15 15.33 -2.82 10.35
CA ASP A 15 15.71 -3.82 11.34
C ASP A 15 14.83 -5.09 11.25
N ALA A 16 13.54 -4.96 10.96
CA ALA A 16 12.65 -6.09 10.67
C ALA A 16 13.05 -6.80 9.36
N MET A 17 13.49 -6.04 8.36
CA MET A 17 14.09 -6.57 7.13
C MET A 17 15.45 -7.24 7.39
N ALA A 18 16.28 -6.70 8.29
CA ALA A 18 17.59 -7.25 8.64
C ALA A 18 17.51 -8.54 9.47
N ASN A 19 16.45 -8.71 10.27
CA ASN A 19 16.23 -9.91 11.10
C ASN A 19 15.52 -11.04 10.36
N CYS A 20 15.06 -10.83 9.14
CA CYS A 20 14.60 -11.90 8.27
C CYS A 20 15.85 -12.67 7.80
N THR A 21 16.00 -13.89 8.30
CA THR A 21 17.15 -14.80 8.12
C THR A 21 17.53 -15.01 6.66
N ILE A 22 18.30 -14.11 6.09
CA ILE A 22 18.88 -14.20 4.75
C ILE A 22 20.40 -14.20 4.86
N GLU A 23 20.95 -15.26 5.41
CA GLU A 23 22.41 -15.37 5.54
C GLU A 23 23.16 -15.70 4.24
N LYS A 24 22.49 -16.01 3.14
CA LYS A 24 23.17 -16.55 1.96
C LYS A 24 23.14 -15.74 0.66
N HIS A 25 22.40 -14.64 0.57
CA HIS A 25 22.32 -13.86 -0.69
C HIS A 25 22.82 -12.41 -0.54
N LYS A 26 23.98 -12.27 0.03
CA LYS A 26 24.61 -11.03 0.55
C LYS A 26 25.10 -10.03 -0.49
N LYS A 27 24.82 -10.09 -1.79
CA LYS A 27 25.62 -9.23 -2.68
C LYS A 27 24.96 -7.96 -3.19
N PHE A 28 23.66 -7.86 -3.30
CA PHE A 28 23.05 -6.65 -3.83
C PHE A 28 22.07 -5.96 -2.86
N VAL A 29 21.10 -6.69 -2.33
CA VAL A 29 19.99 -6.11 -1.55
C VAL A 29 20.43 -5.59 -0.16
N TRP A 30 21.50 -6.12 0.41
CA TRP A 30 21.94 -5.85 1.78
C TRP A 30 23.26 -5.08 1.85
N ASN A 31 23.72 -4.52 0.76
CA ASN A 31 24.83 -3.58 0.82
C ASN A 31 24.39 -2.31 1.57
N HIS A 32 25.34 -1.67 2.22
CA HIS A 32 25.17 -0.38 2.92
C HIS A 32 24.47 0.68 2.04
N SER A 33 24.52 0.53 0.72
CA SER A 33 23.83 1.32 -0.29
C SER A 33 22.31 1.18 -0.20
N PHE A 34 21.75 -0.02 -0.06
CA PHE A 34 20.29 -0.24 -0.09
C PHE A 34 19.55 0.53 1.00
N GLN A 35 20.05 0.53 2.24
CA GLN A 35 19.45 1.33 3.31
C GLN A 35 19.56 2.84 3.05
N SER A 36 20.67 3.27 2.44
CA SER A 36 20.86 4.64 2.01
C SER A 36 19.87 5.00 0.90
N ASP A 37 19.66 4.11 -0.06
CA ASP A 37 18.76 4.31 -1.19
C ASP A 37 17.30 4.36 -0.75
N LEU A 38 16.87 3.44 0.14
CA LEU A 38 15.53 3.51 0.73
C LEU A 38 15.30 4.83 1.45
N LYS A 39 16.29 5.36 2.17
CA LYS A 39 16.18 6.67 2.81
C LYS A 39 16.02 7.80 1.80
N LYS A 40 16.80 7.80 0.72
CA LYS A 40 16.69 8.79 -0.37
C LYS A 40 15.31 8.72 -1.02
N ILE A 41 14.84 7.52 -1.33
CA ILE A 41 13.52 7.29 -1.95
C ILE A 41 12.40 7.76 -1.01
N VAL A 42 12.44 7.38 0.28
CA VAL A 42 11.41 7.75 1.27
C VAL A 42 11.37 9.26 1.50
N ASN A 43 12.52 9.91 1.57
CA ASN A 43 12.61 11.36 1.81
C ASN A 43 12.35 12.19 0.56
N ASN A 44 12.13 11.55 -0.59
CA ASN A 44 12.01 12.25 -1.89
C ASN A 44 13.29 13.01 -2.30
N ASP A 45 14.44 12.65 -1.70
CA ASP A 45 15.73 13.27 -1.97
C ASP A 45 16.30 12.93 -3.36
N LEU A 46 15.63 12.00 -4.06
CA LEU A 46 15.96 11.62 -5.44
C LEU A 46 15.99 12.80 -6.42
N MET A 47 15.20 13.85 -6.12
CA MET A 47 15.16 15.04 -6.97
C MET A 47 16.37 15.96 -6.77
N GLN A 48 17.14 15.77 -5.70
CA GLN A 48 18.24 16.68 -5.33
C GLN A 48 19.63 16.13 -5.68
N ASN A 49 19.82 14.80 -5.76
CA ASN A 49 21.12 14.15 -5.86
C ASN A 49 21.26 13.20 -7.05
N ASN A 50 20.99 13.67 -8.28
CA ASN A 50 21.15 12.87 -9.50
C ASN A 50 20.29 11.59 -9.48
N PRO A 51 18.97 11.73 -9.61
CA PRO A 51 18.02 10.59 -9.55
C PRO A 51 18.24 9.56 -10.66
N ASP A 52 18.87 9.96 -11.76
CA ASP A 52 19.05 9.12 -12.94
C ASP A 52 19.93 7.90 -12.66
N ASP A 53 20.98 8.05 -11.86
CA ASP A 53 21.92 6.95 -11.56
C ASP A 53 21.23 5.82 -10.76
N LEU A 54 20.50 6.18 -9.70
CA LEU A 54 19.81 5.21 -8.87
C LEU A 54 18.67 4.52 -9.64
N PHE A 55 17.96 5.27 -10.46
CA PHE A 55 16.87 4.73 -11.27
C PHE A 55 17.37 3.72 -12.30
N GLU A 56 18.44 4.05 -13.02
CA GLU A 56 19.06 3.13 -14.00
C GLU A 56 19.68 1.91 -13.32
N GLU A 57 20.29 2.05 -12.12
CA GLU A 57 20.81 0.93 -11.34
C GLU A 57 19.69 -0.09 -11.00
N TYR A 58 18.51 0.38 -10.59
CA TYR A 58 17.38 -0.50 -10.31
C TYR A 58 16.76 -1.10 -11.59
N ILE A 59 16.74 -0.38 -12.69
CA ILE A 59 16.33 -0.92 -13.99
C ILE A 59 17.25 -2.07 -14.40
N GLU A 60 18.57 -1.88 -14.32
CA GLU A 60 19.57 -2.90 -14.63
C GLU A 60 19.43 -4.14 -13.73
N TYR A 61 19.25 -3.90 -12.42
CA TYR A 61 19.03 -4.97 -11.45
C TYR A 61 17.80 -5.83 -11.83
N PHE A 62 16.66 -5.21 -12.07
CA PHE A 62 15.43 -5.95 -12.37
C PHE A 62 15.42 -6.52 -13.81
N LYS A 63 16.09 -5.89 -14.76
CA LYS A 63 16.30 -6.49 -16.12
C LYS A 63 17.13 -7.76 -16.07
N GLY A 64 18.09 -7.83 -15.16
CA GLY A 64 18.91 -9.03 -14.94
C GLY A 64 18.15 -10.17 -14.24
N LYS A 65 16.92 -9.93 -13.81
CA LYS A 65 16.04 -10.94 -13.21
C LYS A 65 14.92 -11.32 -14.17
N GLU A 66 14.60 -12.61 -14.23
CA GLU A 66 13.38 -13.07 -14.89
C GLU A 66 12.17 -12.72 -14.00
N LEU A 67 11.69 -11.48 -14.13
CA LEU A 67 10.53 -11.06 -13.34
C LEU A 67 9.31 -11.91 -13.72
N PRO A 68 8.65 -12.53 -12.74
CA PRO A 68 7.45 -13.29 -13.02
C PRO A 68 6.35 -12.39 -13.58
N THR A 69 5.71 -12.86 -14.64
CA THR A 69 4.63 -12.17 -15.32
C THR A 69 3.31 -12.94 -15.17
N LYS A 70 2.21 -12.18 -15.20
CA LYS A 70 0.84 -12.66 -15.33
C LYS A 70 0.35 -12.29 -16.72
N ARG A 71 -0.03 -13.29 -17.48
CA ARG A 71 -0.75 -13.10 -18.74
C ARG A 71 -2.20 -12.74 -18.45
N ILE A 72 -2.67 -11.66 -19.04
CA ILE A 72 -4.06 -11.24 -19.08
C ILE A 72 -4.54 -11.41 -20.51
N ASP A 73 -5.48 -12.30 -20.71
CA ASP A 73 -6.00 -12.59 -22.03
C ASP A 73 -6.93 -11.46 -22.52
N LYS A 74 -7.06 -11.35 -23.83
CA LYS A 74 -8.04 -10.48 -24.46
C LYS A 74 -9.44 -10.81 -23.91
N ASP A 75 -10.29 -9.78 -23.75
CA ASP A 75 -11.65 -9.85 -23.23
C ASP A 75 -11.78 -10.29 -21.76
N THR A 76 -10.66 -10.47 -21.02
CA THR A 76 -10.71 -10.64 -19.57
C THR A 76 -11.33 -9.39 -18.95
N VAL A 77 -12.31 -9.60 -18.06
CA VAL A 77 -13.10 -8.54 -17.41
C VAL A 77 -12.50 -8.24 -16.03
N PHE A 78 -12.40 -6.97 -15.71
CA PHE A 78 -12.07 -6.42 -14.40
C PHE A 78 -13.07 -5.32 -14.04
N TYR A 79 -13.06 -4.89 -12.79
CA TYR A 79 -13.99 -3.90 -12.23
C TYR A 79 -13.26 -2.65 -11.74
N ARG A 80 -13.87 -1.50 -11.99
CA ARG A 80 -13.42 -0.24 -11.41
C ARG A 80 -14.56 0.44 -10.68
N GLY A 81 -14.28 0.84 -9.42
CA GLY A 81 -15.20 1.57 -8.58
C GLY A 81 -14.82 3.04 -8.41
N ARG A 82 -15.83 3.87 -8.24
CA ARG A 82 -15.70 5.26 -7.81
C ARG A 82 -16.80 5.58 -6.81
N ILE A 83 -16.45 6.07 -5.64
CA ILE A 83 -17.42 6.51 -4.62
C ILE A 83 -18.29 7.62 -5.20
N GLY A 84 -19.60 7.46 -5.02
CA GLY A 84 -20.64 8.38 -5.45
C GLY A 84 -21.45 7.88 -6.64
N ASN A 85 -22.36 8.74 -7.05
CA ASN A 85 -23.28 8.59 -8.16
C ASN A 85 -23.72 9.97 -8.64
N GLU A 86 -24.37 10.03 -9.79
CA GLU A 86 -25.03 11.22 -10.29
C GLU A 86 -26.49 11.27 -9.79
N VAL A 87 -27.03 12.47 -9.60
CA VAL A 87 -28.45 12.67 -9.27
C VAL A 87 -29.04 13.59 -10.30
N ILE A 88 -30.05 13.10 -11.03
CA ILE A 88 -30.85 13.88 -11.98
C ILE A 88 -32.19 14.19 -11.35
N TYR A 89 -32.58 15.45 -11.36
CA TYR A 89 -33.90 15.91 -10.93
C TYR A 89 -34.86 15.88 -12.10
N GLY A 90 -36.12 15.49 -11.83
CA GLY A 90 -37.17 15.47 -12.83
C GLY A 90 -37.44 16.82 -13.47
N ALA A 91 -38.06 16.83 -14.64
CA ALA A 91 -38.46 18.03 -15.36
C ALA A 91 -39.44 18.89 -14.54
N GLU A 92 -39.67 20.13 -15.00
CA GLU A 92 -40.44 21.19 -14.32
C GLU A 92 -41.80 20.79 -13.73
N ASP A 93 -42.43 19.75 -14.22
CA ASP A 93 -43.72 19.27 -13.73
C ASP A 93 -43.61 18.27 -12.55
N ASP A 94 -42.43 17.80 -12.18
CA ASP A 94 -42.23 16.78 -11.14
C ASP A 94 -40.90 16.93 -10.38
N TYR A 95 -40.65 18.14 -9.84
CA TYR A 95 -39.45 18.49 -9.07
C TYR A 95 -39.21 17.58 -7.85
N ASN A 96 -40.18 16.80 -7.43
CA ASN A 96 -40.05 15.90 -6.30
C ASN A 96 -39.43 14.54 -6.64
N LYS A 97 -39.22 14.24 -7.93
CA LYS A 97 -38.58 13.00 -8.36
C LYS A 97 -37.09 13.26 -8.66
N SER A 98 -36.25 12.53 -7.97
CA SER A 98 -34.81 12.44 -8.28
C SER A 98 -34.47 11.02 -8.72
N PHE A 99 -33.62 10.91 -9.72
CA PHE A 99 -33.12 9.64 -10.23
C PHE A 99 -31.63 9.55 -9.89
N ILE A 100 -31.24 8.41 -9.34
CA ILE A 100 -29.84 8.12 -9.02
C ILE A 100 -29.27 7.31 -10.18
N LEU A 101 -28.20 7.83 -10.81
CA LEU A 101 -27.51 7.18 -11.93
C LEU A 101 -26.06 6.89 -11.54
N PRO A 102 -25.47 5.79 -12.05
CA PRO A 102 -24.05 5.57 -11.90
C PRO A 102 -23.25 6.64 -12.63
N TYR A 103 -22.02 6.89 -12.20
CA TYR A 103 -21.07 7.62 -13.01
C TYR A 103 -20.87 6.91 -14.34
N TYR A 104 -20.85 7.67 -15.42
CA TYR A 104 -20.93 7.14 -16.78
C TYR A 104 -19.68 7.53 -17.61
N GLN A 105 -19.24 6.67 -18.50
CA GLN A 105 -18.12 6.90 -19.43
C GLN A 105 -16.88 7.47 -18.75
N LYS A 106 -16.47 8.69 -19.13
CA LYS A 106 -15.24 9.35 -18.62
C LYS A 106 -15.20 9.51 -17.12
N GLU A 107 -16.34 9.50 -16.45
CA GLU A 107 -16.40 9.67 -15.01
C GLU A 107 -15.99 8.40 -14.24
N ILE A 108 -16.18 7.22 -14.84
CA ILE A 108 -15.74 5.94 -14.28
C ILE A 108 -14.37 5.50 -14.80
N GLU A 109 -13.87 6.09 -15.89
CA GLU A 109 -12.53 5.84 -16.40
C GLU A 109 -11.44 6.40 -15.49
N SER A 110 -10.16 6.15 -15.82
CA SER A 110 -9.04 6.75 -15.10
C SER A 110 -9.10 8.29 -15.18
N PRO A 111 -8.89 9.01 -14.06
CA PRO A 111 -9.01 10.46 -14.05
C PRO A 111 -7.95 11.09 -14.96
N PRO A 112 -8.27 12.22 -15.61
CA PRO A 112 -7.26 12.98 -16.33
C PRO A 112 -6.07 13.35 -15.43
N PRO A 113 -4.84 13.47 -15.97
CA PRO A 113 -3.64 13.73 -15.17
C PRO A 113 -3.77 14.90 -14.19
N ILE A 114 -4.42 15.99 -14.61
CA ILE A 114 -4.61 17.19 -13.79
C ILE A 114 -5.41 16.94 -12.50
N TYR A 115 -6.29 15.91 -12.47
CA TYR A 115 -7.11 15.54 -11.33
C TYR A 115 -6.59 14.27 -10.61
N THR A 116 -5.51 13.68 -11.14
CA THR A 116 -4.96 12.45 -10.58
C THR A 116 -4.20 12.73 -9.29
N LYS A 117 -4.69 12.18 -8.18
CA LYS A 117 -3.97 12.14 -6.91
C LYS A 117 -2.92 11.05 -6.93
N GLY A 118 -1.88 11.20 -6.12
CA GLY A 118 -0.93 10.12 -5.87
C GLY A 118 -1.61 8.94 -5.19
N ALA A 119 -1.27 7.72 -5.62
CA ALA A 119 -1.71 6.47 -5.00
C ALA A 119 -0.52 5.53 -4.79
N ARG A 120 -0.76 4.26 -4.47
CA ARG A 120 0.30 3.29 -4.18
C ARG A 120 1.37 3.22 -5.28
N PHE A 121 0.99 3.18 -6.54
CA PHE A 121 1.89 2.96 -7.67
C PHE A 121 2.00 4.15 -8.63
N ASN A 122 1.31 5.24 -8.39
CA ASN A 122 1.41 6.42 -9.23
C ASN A 122 1.67 7.69 -8.44
N ARG A 123 2.45 8.59 -9.03
CA ARG A 123 2.63 9.96 -8.53
C ARG A 123 1.43 10.82 -8.90
N GLN A 124 1.28 11.92 -8.20
CA GLN A 124 0.32 12.96 -8.61
C GLN A 124 0.59 13.40 -10.05
N GLY A 125 -0.46 13.56 -10.83
CA GLY A 125 -0.36 13.93 -12.24
C GLY A 125 -0.08 12.78 -13.21
N ILE A 126 0.12 11.54 -12.71
CA ILE A 126 0.29 10.35 -13.52
C ILE A 126 -0.96 9.47 -13.40
N SER A 127 -1.70 9.34 -14.49
CA SER A 127 -2.94 8.58 -14.52
C SER A 127 -2.67 7.12 -14.92
N TYR A 128 -2.90 6.22 -13.96
CA TYR A 128 -2.95 4.76 -14.20
C TYR A 128 -4.37 4.26 -14.00
N LEU A 129 -4.69 3.12 -14.60
CA LEU A 129 -5.98 2.47 -14.43
C LEU A 129 -5.86 1.37 -13.38
N TYR A 130 -6.54 1.56 -12.25
CA TYR A 130 -6.65 0.59 -11.16
C TYR A 130 -7.94 -0.20 -11.33
N LEU A 131 -7.83 -1.51 -11.36
CA LEU A 131 -8.94 -2.44 -11.56
C LEU A 131 -8.84 -3.58 -10.55
N ALA A 132 -9.97 -4.16 -10.17
CA ALA A 132 -10.09 -5.35 -9.34
C ALA A 132 -10.68 -6.52 -10.12
N ASP A 133 -10.39 -7.75 -9.74
CA ASP A 133 -10.90 -8.95 -10.38
C ASP A 133 -12.36 -9.26 -10.01
N THR A 134 -12.83 -8.77 -8.86
CA THR A 134 -14.21 -8.93 -8.39
C THR A 134 -14.83 -7.61 -7.95
N ILE A 135 -16.15 -7.57 -7.89
CA ILE A 135 -16.90 -6.41 -7.37
C ILE A 135 -16.58 -6.22 -5.88
N GLU A 136 -16.50 -7.29 -5.10
CA GLU A 136 -16.19 -7.26 -3.68
C GLU A 136 -14.83 -6.63 -3.41
N THR A 137 -13.81 -7.07 -4.14
CA THR A 137 -12.46 -6.51 -4.07
C THR A 137 -12.48 -5.02 -4.46
N CYS A 138 -13.19 -4.68 -5.52
CA CYS A 138 -13.33 -3.31 -5.99
C CYS A 138 -13.96 -2.39 -4.91
N LEU A 139 -15.04 -2.84 -4.26
CA LEU A 139 -15.72 -2.10 -3.19
C LEU A 139 -14.84 -1.93 -1.94
N ALA A 140 -14.04 -2.96 -1.59
CA ALA A 140 -13.10 -2.90 -0.48
C ALA A 140 -11.97 -1.90 -0.76
N GLU A 141 -11.40 -1.91 -1.96
CA GLU A 141 -10.30 -1.02 -2.37
C GLU A 141 -10.70 0.47 -2.42
N VAL A 142 -11.94 0.77 -2.75
CA VAL A 142 -12.44 2.15 -2.67
C VAL A 142 -12.87 2.55 -1.25
N HIS A 143 -12.75 1.64 -0.27
CA HIS A 143 -13.15 1.86 1.14
C HIS A 143 -14.60 2.34 1.29
N LEU A 144 -15.53 1.68 0.58
CA LEU A 144 -16.94 2.04 0.63
C LEU A 144 -17.49 1.97 2.06
N GLN A 145 -18.00 3.08 2.55
CA GLN A 145 -18.58 3.20 3.87
C GLN A 145 -20.10 2.98 3.85
N MET A 146 -20.67 2.64 5.02
CA MET A 146 -22.12 2.57 5.19
C MET A 146 -22.77 3.91 4.82
N GLY A 147 -23.84 3.85 4.05
CA GLY A 147 -24.58 5.04 3.58
C GLY A 147 -23.97 5.74 2.37
N GLN A 148 -22.87 5.25 1.84
CA GLN A 148 -22.30 5.72 0.58
C GLN A 148 -22.75 4.83 -0.58
N ASN A 149 -22.85 5.42 -1.77
CA ASN A 149 -22.97 4.73 -3.02
C ASN A 149 -21.60 4.64 -3.72
N CYS A 150 -21.41 3.61 -4.50
CA CYS A 150 -20.27 3.42 -5.39
C CYS A 150 -20.76 3.06 -6.79
N SER A 151 -20.33 3.79 -7.79
CA SER A 151 -20.50 3.42 -9.18
C SER A 151 -19.39 2.46 -9.58
N ILE A 152 -19.75 1.31 -10.19
CA ILE A 152 -18.80 0.31 -10.70
C ILE A 152 -19.07 0.08 -12.17
N GLY A 153 -18.00 0.13 -12.98
CA GLY A 153 -18.01 -0.25 -14.40
C GLY A 153 -17.11 -1.45 -14.66
N GLU A 154 -17.47 -2.23 -15.68
CA GLU A 154 -16.70 -3.36 -16.18
C GLU A 154 -15.71 -2.91 -17.25
N PHE A 155 -14.48 -3.38 -17.16
CA PHE A 155 -13.42 -3.07 -18.10
C PHE A 155 -12.87 -4.34 -18.73
N LYS A 156 -12.85 -4.40 -20.06
CA LYS A 156 -12.29 -5.51 -20.83
C LYS A 156 -10.89 -5.19 -21.33
N CYS A 157 -9.99 -6.16 -21.20
CA CYS A 157 -8.69 -6.11 -21.85
C CYS A 157 -8.84 -6.20 -23.38
N LYS A 158 -8.34 -5.20 -24.12
CA LYS A 158 -8.50 -5.14 -25.59
C LYS A 158 -7.64 -6.12 -26.37
N GLN A 159 -6.53 -6.53 -25.79
CA GLN A 159 -5.57 -7.46 -26.37
C GLN A 159 -4.89 -8.23 -25.26
N GLN A 160 -4.28 -9.37 -25.59
CA GLN A 160 -3.45 -10.08 -24.63
C GLN A 160 -2.27 -9.20 -24.20
N ILE A 161 -2.04 -9.10 -22.90
CA ILE A 161 -0.92 -8.36 -22.31
C ILE A 161 -0.24 -9.21 -21.24
N GLU A 162 1.00 -8.88 -20.95
CA GLU A 162 1.71 -9.38 -19.76
C GLU A 162 1.97 -8.24 -18.80
N VAL A 163 1.75 -8.50 -17.52
CA VAL A 163 2.00 -7.57 -16.41
C VAL A 163 2.88 -8.23 -15.36
N ILE A 164 3.62 -7.49 -14.57
CA ILE A 164 4.45 -8.04 -13.51
C ILE A 164 3.54 -8.66 -12.44
N ASP A 165 3.83 -9.90 -12.05
CA ASP A 165 3.04 -10.67 -11.07
C ASP A 165 3.71 -10.63 -9.69
N LEU A 166 3.28 -9.70 -8.84
CA LEU A 166 3.81 -9.61 -7.47
C LEU A 166 3.42 -10.81 -6.60
N THR A 167 2.37 -11.55 -6.94
CA THR A 167 1.95 -12.73 -6.15
C THR A 167 3.01 -13.81 -6.14
N LYS A 168 3.83 -13.87 -7.19
CA LYS A 168 4.93 -14.82 -7.34
C LYS A 168 6.19 -14.39 -6.57
N PHE A 169 6.34 -13.12 -6.27
CA PHE A 169 7.48 -12.59 -5.50
C PHE A 169 7.54 -13.20 -4.09
N ARG A 170 6.39 -13.55 -3.51
CA ARG A 170 6.31 -14.19 -2.17
C ARG A 170 7.13 -15.46 -2.05
N ASN A 171 7.20 -16.24 -3.12
CA ASN A 171 7.84 -17.56 -3.14
C ASN A 171 9.30 -17.52 -3.60
N ASP A 172 9.76 -16.36 -4.05
CA ASP A 172 11.13 -16.14 -4.51
C ASP A 172 11.96 -15.56 -3.37
N VAL A 173 13.10 -16.20 -3.05
CA VAL A 173 13.96 -15.80 -1.92
C VAL A 173 14.50 -14.39 -2.06
N GLU A 174 14.84 -13.96 -3.29
CA GLU A 174 15.36 -12.62 -3.56
C GLU A 174 14.24 -11.58 -3.65
N MET A 175 13.08 -11.97 -4.18
CA MET A 175 11.95 -11.05 -4.41
C MET A 175 11.05 -10.89 -3.20
N LYS A 176 11.13 -11.77 -2.19
CA LYS A 176 10.26 -11.73 -1.00
C LYS A 176 10.28 -10.38 -0.30
N THR A 177 11.43 -9.77 -0.14
CA THR A 177 11.56 -8.44 0.48
C THR A 177 10.81 -7.37 -0.34
N TRP A 178 10.92 -7.43 -1.67
CA TRP A 178 10.18 -6.52 -2.54
C TRP A 178 8.68 -6.76 -2.46
N PHE A 179 8.26 -8.03 -2.36
CA PHE A 179 6.85 -8.36 -2.12
C PHE A 179 6.32 -7.69 -0.86
N GLU A 180 7.02 -7.82 0.26
CA GLU A 180 6.64 -7.23 1.54
C GLU A 180 6.53 -5.70 1.47
N ILE A 181 7.49 -5.03 0.81
CA ILE A 181 7.46 -3.58 0.61
C ILE A 181 6.29 -3.15 -0.27
N LEU A 182 6.07 -3.83 -1.40
CA LEU A 182 5.09 -3.45 -2.41
C LEU A 182 3.65 -3.71 -1.98
N THR A 183 3.42 -4.71 -1.11
CA THR A 183 2.09 -5.12 -0.67
C THR A 183 1.75 -4.69 0.76
N GLN A 184 2.68 -4.07 1.48
CA GLN A 184 2.45 -3.61 2.85
C GLN A 184 1.20 -2.70 2.95
N PRO A 185 0.30 -2.95 3.92
CA PRO A 185 -0.80 -2.02 4.20
C PRO A 185 -0.27 -0.64 4.58
N VAL A 186 -0.82 0.39 3.97
CA VAL A 186 -0.45 1.79 4.21
C VAL A 186 -1.70 2.55 4.63
N HIS A 187 -1.56 3.39 5.64
CA HIS A 187 -2.59 4.30 6.11
C HIS A 187 -2.09 5.76 6.06
N ASP A 188 -2.95 6.72 6.24
CA ASP A 188 -2.68 8.16 6.05
C ASP A 188 -1.39 8.66 6.71
N ARG A 189 -1.02 8.10 7.88
CA ARG A 189 0.20 8.48 8.60
C ARG A 189 1.48 7.86 8.01
N THR A 190 1.37 6.84 7.17
CA THR A 190 2.49 6.12 6.56
C THR A 190 2.53 6.27 5.04
N GLU A 191 1.82 7.25 4.50
CA GLU A 191 1.71 7.50 3.05
C GLU A 191 3.08 7.74 2.37
N HIS A 192 4.08 8.19 3.14
CA HIS A 192 5.46 8.31 2.65
C HIS A 192 6.06 7.00 2.13
N ILE A 193 5.56 5.83 2.60
CA ILE A 193 5.96 4.51 2.09
C ILE A 193 5.60 4.37 0.61
N TYR A 194 4.56 5.05 0.14
CA TYR A 194 4.20 5.07 -1.27
C TYR A 194 5.30 5.65 -2.18
N ASN A 195 6.24 6.44 -1.66
CA ASN A 195 7.37 6.90 -2.46
C ASN A 195 8.22 5.74 -2.98
N ILE A 196 8.38 4.67 -2.17
CA ILE A 196 9.11 3.46 -2.57
C ILE A 196 8.32 2.70 -3.64
N THR A 197 7.03 2.47 -3.39
CA THR A 197 6.19 1.71 -4.33
C THR A 197 6.00 2.46 -5.66
N ARG A 198 5.92 3.78 -5.62
CA ARG A 198 5.89 4.66 -6.82
C ARG A 198 7.20 4.60 -7.60
N PHE A 199 8.34 4.66 -6.91
CA PHE A 199 9.65 4.51 -7.54
C PHE A 199 9.78 3.16 -8.25
N LEU A 200 9.44 2.07 -7.57
CA LEU A 200 9.48 0.72 -8.16
C LEU A 200 8.47 0.57 -9.31
N ALA A 201 7.30 1.19 -9.22
CA ALA A 201 6.35 1.20 -10.33
C ALA A 201 6.91 1.91 -11.55
N ASP A 202 7.65 3.00 -11.38
CA ASP A 202 8.33 3.70 -12.47
C ASP A 202 9.42 2.81 -13.10
N VAL A 203 10.20 2.09 -12.28
CA VAL A 203 11.18 1.09 -12.74
C VAL A 203 10.48 -0.03 -13.53
N PHE A 204 9.42 -0.63 -12.99
CA PHE A 204 8.67 -1.70 -13.64
C PHE A 204 8.01 -1.25 -14.94
N LYS A 205 7.50 -0.03 -14.98
CA LYS A 205 6.97 0.57 -16.21
C LYS A 205 8.04 0.68 -17.29
N ARG A 206 9.28 1.01 -16.92
CA ARG A 206 10.40 1.09 -17.85
C ARG A 206 10.81 -0.27 -18.40
N ILE A 207 10.70 -1.33 -17.60
CA ILE A 207 11.08 -2.68 -17.97
C ILE A 207 10.00 -3.38 -18.79
N ASN A 208 8.79 -3.47 -18.27
CA ASN A 208 7.67 -4.23 -18.87
C ASN A 208 6.67 -3.32 -19.58
N GLY A 209 6.38 -2.13 -19.02
CA GLY A 209 5.57 -1.11 -19.65
C GLY A 209 4.05 -1.27 -19.61
N ASN A 210 3.48 -2.40 -19.12
CA ASN A 210 2.02 -2.62 -19.15
C ASN A 210 1.37 -2.45 -17.78
N GLY A 211 1.88 -3.05 -16.70
CA GLY A 211 1.25 -2.95 -15.40
C GLY A 211 1.78 -3.92 -14.35
N ILE A 212 1.12 -3.93 -13.20
CA ILE A 212 1.41 -4.78 -12.04
C ILE A 212 0.13 -5.49 -11.61
N TYR A 213 0.22 -6.79 -11.34
CA TYR A 213 -0.83 -7.62 -10.77
C TYR A 213 -0.46 -8.01 -9.33
N PHE A 214 -1.38 -7.84 -8.37
CA PHE A 214 -1.09 -8.04 -6.95
C PHE A 214 -2.34 -8.43 -6.17
N GLU A 215 -2.17 -9.11 -5.03
CA GLU A 215 -3.26 -9.42 -4.09
C GLU A 215 -3.81 -8.15 -3.45
N SER A 216 -5.12 -8.10 -3.25
CA SER A 216 -5.74 -7.07 -2.43
C SER A 216 -5.32 -7.24 -0.96
N VAL A 217 -5.06 -6.12 -0.29
CA VAL A 217 -4.85 -6.09 1.16
C VAL A 217 -6.15 -5.78 1.93
N GLN A 218 -7.24 -5.51 1.21
CA GLN A 218 -8.53 -5.11 1.77
C GLN A 218 -9.58 -6.22 1.72
N ALA A 219 -9.46 -7.17 0.77
CA ALA A 219 -10.40 -8.26 0.55
C ALA A 219 -9.70 -9.47 -0.08
N GLU A 220 -10.40 -10.59 -0.13
CA GLU A 220 -9.99 -11.72 -0.96
C GLU A 220 -10.12 -11.32 -2.43
N GLY A 221 -9.06 -11.49 -3.22
CA GLY A 221 -9.03 -11.17 -4.63
C GLY A 221 -7.76 -10.42 -5.05
N TYR A 222 -7.77 -9.95 -6.28
CA TYR A 222 -6.58 -9.39 -6.90
C TYR A 222 -6.88 -8.05 -7.56
N ASN A 223 -5.83 -7.25 -7.65
CA ASN A 223 -5.83 -5.97 -8.33
C ASN A 223 -4.86 -5.98 -9.49
N ILE A 224 -5.17 -5.16 -10.48
CA ILE A 224 -4.25 -4.78 -11.54
C ILE A 224 -4.13 -3.25 -11.59
N VAL A 225 -2.92 -2.74 -11.63
CA VAL A 225 -2.64 -1.37 -12.03
C VAL A 225 -2.06 -1.38 -13.44
N CYS A 226 -2.81 -0.83 -14.38
CA CYS A 226 -2.38 -0.73 -15.77
C CYS A 226 -1.74 0.64 -16.02
N PHE A 227 -0.48 0.65 -16.46
CA PHE A 227 0.27 1.87 -16.76
C PHE A 227 -0.20 2.58 -18.02
N LYS A 228 -0.89 1.85 -18.90
CA LYS A 228 -1.46 2.34 -20.16
C LYS A 228 -2.97 2.11 -20.15
N PRO A 229 -3.78 3.05 -19.63
CA PRO A 229 -5.24 2.89 -19.53
C PRO A 229 -5.90 2.46 -20.85
N SER A 230 -5.34 2.87 -21.99
CA SER A 230 -5.84 2.54 -23.33
C SER A 230 -5.83 1.03 -23.67
N LEU A 231 -5.14 0.19 -22.88
CA LEU A 231 -5.16 -1.28 -23.04
C LEU A 231 -6.48 -1.90 -22.58
N PHE A 232 -7.27 -1.18 -21.81
CA PHE A 232 -8.59 -1.59 -21.37
C PHE A 232 -9.67 -0.70 -21.99
N GLN A 233 -10.87 -1.23 -22.04
CA GLN A 233 -12.06 -0.54 -22.55
C GLN A 233 -13.21 -0.77 -21.58
N LEU A 234 -13.89 0.31 -21.21
CA LEU A 234 -15.17 0.24 -20.50
C LEU A 234 -16.18 -0.52 -21.36
N VAL A 235 -16.89 -1.47 -20.76
CA VAL A 235 -18.00 -2.15 -21.40
C VAL A 235 -19.19 -1.21 -21.36
N GLU A 236 -19.74 -0.89 -22.50
CA GLU A 236 -20.88 0.03 -22.62
C GLU A 236 -22.08 -0.45 -21.78
N PHE A 237 -22.68 0.45 -21.03
CA PHE A 237 -23.83 0.20 -20.17
C PHE A 237 -23.61 -0.85 -19.07
N SER A 238 -22.36 -1.09 -18.69
CA SER A 238 -22.02 -1.99 -17.59
C SER A 238 -22.08 -1.31 -16.22
N GLU A 239 -22.15 0.00 -16.20
CA GLU A 239 -22.09 0.78 -14.97
C GLU A 239 -23.31 0.53 -14.08
N LYS A 240 -23.05 0.23 -12.80
CA LYS A 240 -24.05 -0.06 -11.78
C LYS A 240 -23.72 0.66 -10.47
N ILE A 241 -24.75 0.92 -9.68
CA ILE A 241 -24.61 1.50 -8.33
C ILE A 241 -24.68 0.39 -7.29
N TYR A 242 -23.76 0.44 -6.35
CA TYR A 242 -23.71 -0.43 -5.17
C TYR A 242 -23.70 0.41 -3.90
N SER A 243 -24.43 -0.05 -2.89
CA SER A 243 -24.43 0.53 -1.54
C SER A 243 -23.99 -0.50 -0.54
N ALA A 244 -23.19 -0.10 0.46
CA ALA A 244 -22.81 -0.99 1.53
C ALA A 244 -24.00 -1.22 2.49
N THR A 245 -24.45 -2.48 2.60
CA THR A 245 -25.50 -2.88 3.56
C THR A 245 -24.92 -3.41 4.87
N LYS A 246 -23.67 -3.92 4.84
CA LYS A 246 -22.95 -4.46 5.99
C LYS A 246 -21.45 -4.48 5.70
N ILE A 247 -20.65 -4.10 6.68
CA ILE A 247 -19.19 -4.23 6.65
C ILE A 247 -18.76 -5.25 7.70
N LYS A 248 -17.88 -6.19 7.34
CA LYS A 248 -17.29 -7.17 8.26
C LYS A 248 -15.80 -6.87 8.41
N TYR A 249 -15.31 -6.96 9.64
CA TYR A 249 -13.88 -6.80 9.93
C TYR A 249 -13.30 -8.14 10.36
N SER A 250 -12.14 -8.50 9.82
CA SER A 250 -11.25 -9.51 10.40
C SER A 250 -10.21 -8.78 11.25
N TYR A 251 -9.88 -9.34 12.39
CA TYR A 251 -8.91 -8.72 13.29
C TYR A 251 -8.11 -9.78 14.04
N GLU A 252 -6.88 -9.43 14.37
CA GLU A 252 -6.03 -10.21 15.26
C GLU A 252 -5.59 -9.34 16.42
N GLN A 253 -5.47 -9.94 17.59
CA GLN A 253 -4.88 -9.26 18.73
C GLN A 253 -3.36 -9.14 18.48
N VAL A 254 -2.86 -7.93 18.40
CA VAL A 254 -1.42 -7.69 18.37
C VAL A 254 -0.87 -7.88 19.77
N GLU A 255 0.08 -8.81 19.93
CA GLU A 255 0.76 -9.00 21.20
C GLU A 255 1.50 -7.74 21.63
N ASP A 256 1.35 -7.42 22.92
CA ASP A 256 2.03 -6.28 23.53
C ASP A 256 3.51 -6.64 23.75
N SER A 257 4.37 -6.23 22.84
CA SER A 257 5.81 -6.47 22.91
C SER A 257 6.54 -5.63 23.99
N ILE A 258 5.80 -4.91 24.85
CA ILE A 258 6.39 -4.15 25.97
C ILE A 258 7.21 -5.07 26.91
N ARG A 259 6.75 -6.31 27.12
CA ARG A 259 7.48 -7.31 27.92
C ARG A 259 8.80 -7.73 27.29
N GLU A 260 8.81 -7.97 25.97
CA GLU A 260 10.03 -8.31 25.22
C GLU A 260 11.01 -7.13 25.16
N TYR A 261 10.50 -5.95 24.87
CA TYR A 261 11.29 -4.73 24.90
C TYR A 261 11.90 -4.47 26.27
N SER A 262 11.16 -4.76 27.35
CA SER A 262 11.63 -4.68 28.73
C SER A 262 12.75 -5.67 29.04
N LYS A 263 12.62 -6.92 28.56
CA LYS A 263 13.66 -7.94 28.69
C LYS A 263 14.92 -7.58 27.91
N MET A 264 14.76 -7.19 26.64
CA MET A 264 15.90 -6.77 25.80
C MET A 264 16.67 -5.58 26.39
N LYS A 265 15.98 -4.59 26.94
CA LYS A 265 16.63 -3.47 27.62
C LYS A 265 17.33 -3.92 28.91
N LYS A 266 16.70 -4.79 29.69
CA LYS A 266 17.30 -5.33 30.91
C LYS A 266 18.58 -6.09 30.59
N GLU A 267 18.60 -6.99 29.60
CA GLU A 267 19.78 -7.72 29.15
C GLU A 267 20.90 -6.81 28.61
N LYS A 268 20.55 -5.75 27.90
CA LYS A 268 21.50 -4.79 27.35
C LYS A 268 22.11 -3.90 28.44
N TYR A 269 21.35 -3.58 29.49
CA TYR A 269 21.81 -2.79 30.62
C TYR A 269 22.68 -3.61 31.59
N ILE A 270 22.33 -4.88 31.85
CA ILE A 270 23.10 -5.77 32.71
C ILE A 270 24.54 -5.96 32.17
N ASN A 271 24.68 -5.96 30.84
CA ASN A 271 25.99 -6.12 30.20
C ASN A 271 26.84 -4.82 30.12
N SER A 272 26.34 -3.69 30.57
CA SER A 272 26.98 -2.38 30.33
C SER A 272 27.24 -1.49 31.55
N TYR A 273 26.78 -1.82 32.77
CA TYR A 273 26.84 -0.89 33.92
C TYR A 273 27.20 -1.51 35.28
N ASN A 274 27.74 -0.65 36.18
CA ASN A 274 28.03 -0.91 37.60
C ASN A 274 26.72 -1.07 38.41
N GLU A 275 26.71 -1.96 39.41
CA GLU A 275 25.55 -2.39 40.20
C GLU A 275 24.70 -1.26 40.80
N ASP A 276 25.30 -0.12 41.21
CA ASP A 276 24.57 1.01 41.83
C ASP A 276 23.67 1.83 40.88
N GLU A 277 23.96 1.83 39.57
CA GLU A 277 23.11 2.48 38.57
C GLU A 277 22.02 1.54 38.06
N GLU A 278 22.23 0.25 38.16
CA GLU A 278 21.31 -0.80 37.75
C GLU A 278 20.03 -0.78 38.60
N GLU A 279 20.13 -0.67 39.92
CA GLU A 279 18.99 -0.61 40.84
C GLU A 279 18.10 0.62 40.59
N LYS A 280 18.71 1.78 40.34
CA LYS A 280 17.98 3.02 40.01
C LYS A 280 17.27 2.96 38.67
N ASN A 281 17.87 2.28 37.69
CA ASN A 281 17.26 2.14 36.37
C ASN A 281 16.16 1.07 36.34
N ILE A 282 16.28 -0.01 37.11
CA ILE A 282 15.23 -1.00 37.31
C ILE A 282 14.01 -0.36 37.97
N MET A 283 14.20 0.44 39.03
CA MET A 283 13.11 1.15 39.70
C MET A 283 12.40 2.17 38.76
N LYS A 284 13.16 2.90 37.95
CA LYS A 284 12.60 3.80 36.93
C LYS A 284 11.78 3.04 35.89
N PHE A 285 12.23 1.85 35.52
CA PHE A 285 11.57 1.04 34.51
C PHE A 285 10.29 0.40 35.03
N GLU A 286 10.30 -0.10 36.27
CA GLU A 286 9.09 -0.61 36.94
C GLU A 286 8.06 0.49 37.20
N TYR A 287 8.53 1.70 37.52
CA TYR A 287 7.67 2.86 37.68
C TYR A 287 7.02 3.27 36.35
N LEU A 288 7.79 3.32 35.27
CA LEU A 288 7.28 3.62 33.91
C LEU A 288 6.27 2.57 33.45
N TYR A 289 6.53 1.29 33.72
CA TYR A 289 5.62 0.19 33.41
C TYR A 289 4.30 0.28 34.18
N LYS A 290 4.38 0.56 35.49
CA LYS A 290 3.20 0.78 36.32
C LYS A 290 2.42 2.03 35.88
N TRP A 291 3.11 3.10 35.52
CA TRP A 291 2.50 4.31 35.02
C TRP A 291 1.76 4.07 33.72
N ILE A 292 2.38 3.43 32.72
CA ILE A 292 1.74 3.08 31.43
C ILE A 292 0.50 2.19 31.66
N LYS A 293 0.59 1.23 32.60
CA LYS A 293 -0.53 0.34 32.91
C LYS A 293 -1.69 1.10 33.58
N ASN A 294 -1.39 2.05 34.45
CA ASN A 294 -2.40 2.87 35.13
C ASN A 294 -3.06 3.88 34.16
N GLU A 295 -2.30 4.53 33.29
CA GLU A 295 -2.82 5.42 32.26
C GLU A 295 -3.76 4.67 31.31
N ARG A 296 -3.41 3.44 30.90
CA ARG A 296 -4.31 2.61 30.08
C ARG A 296 -5.59 2.20 30.82
N ALA A 297 -5.51 1.96 32.11
CA ALA A 297 -6.70 1.65 32.92
C ALA A 297 -7.63 2.87 33.04
N LEU A 298 -7.08 4.07 33.15
CA LEU A 298 -7.84 5.32 33.17
C LEU A 298 -8.52 5.60 31.82
N ILE A 299 -7.80 5.45 30.72
CA ILE A 299 -8.34 5.63 29.35
C ILE A 299 -9.47 4.62 29.05
N ASN A 300 -9.36 3.40 29.58
CA ASN A 300 -10.42 2.39 29.40
C ASN A 300 -11.64 2.64 30.30
N ASN A 301 -11.47 3.30 31.44
CA ASN A 301 -12.58 3.66 32.35
C ASN A 301 -13.30 4.94 31.92
N GLU A 302 -12.70 5.80 31.11
CA GLU A 302 -13.37 7.00 30.55
C GLU A 302 -14.20 6.71 29.30
N LYS A 303 -14.22 5.45 28.83
CA LYS A 303 -14.97 4.99 27.65
C LYS A 303 -16.23 4.17 27.99
N ILE A 304 -16.72 4.24 29.24
CA ILE A 304 -18.02 3.63 29.63
C ILE A 304 -19.05 4.72 29.82
#